data_8b3d7d86381360da921c0e9aed7c0a25
#
_entry.id   8b3d7d86381360da921c0e9aed7c0a25
#
_cell.length_a   1.000
_cell.length_b   1.000
_cell.length_c   1.000
_cell.angle_alpha   90.00
_cell.angle_beta   90.00
_cell.angle_gamma   90.00
#
_symmetry.space_group_name_H-M   'P 1'
#
loop_
_entity.id
_entity.type
_entity.pdbx_description
1 polymer ?
#
loop_
_entity_poly.entity_id
_entity_poly.type
_entity_poly.pdbx_seq_one_letter_code
_entity_poly.pdbx_strand_id
1 'polypeptide(L)'
;MTQINKSGIKEIAGNHTVDEIVDRLKGVLQAKGITLFALIDHSGEAEKVDMKMPPTKLLIFGNPKAGTPLMLAAPSIAIDLPLKILVWENREGKVWISYNSPEYLIRRHDLPSNLLQNVAVVEALAENAAR
;
A
#
# COMPACT_ATOMS: atom_id res chain seq x y z
N MET A 1 3.76 -15.95 -1.85
CA MET A 1 3.72 -15.78 -3.30
C MET A 1 2.99 -14.50 -3.66
N THR A 2 3.56 -13.74 -4.59
CA THR A 2 2.95 -12.50 -5.06
C THR A 2 2.11 -12.77 -6.30
N GLN A 3 0.88 -12.24 -6.31
CA GLN A 3 -0.01 -12.32 -7.46
C GLN A 3 -0.31 -10.91 -7.95
N ILE A 4 -0.53 -10.76 -9.27
CA ILE A 4 -0.94 -9.50 -9.84
C ILE A 4 -2.22 -9.74 -10.65
N ASN A 5 -3.24 -8.90 -10.44
CA ASN A 5 -4.47 -9.00 -11.20
C ASN A 5 -4.47 -8.02 -12.38
N LYS A 6 -5.53 -8.10 -13.21
CA LYS A 6 -5.64 -7.27 -14.42
C LYS A 6 -5.71 -5.77 -14.10
N SER A 7 -6.12 -5.41 -12.89
CA SER A 7 -6.22 -4.01 -12.45
C SER A 7 -4.90 -3.45 -11.94
N GLY A 8 -3.80 -4.23 -12.00
CA GLY A 8 -2.49 -3.78 -11.55
C GLY A 8 -2.28 -3.89 -10.06
N ILE A 9 -3.14 -4.62 -9.35
CA ILE A 9 -3.00 -4.84 -7.91
C ILE A 9 -2.14 -6.08 -7.67
N LYS A 10 -1.09 -5.94 -6.86
CA LYS A 10 -0.29 -7.07 -6.38
C LYS A 10 -0.77 -7.47 -5.00
N GLU A 11 -0.83 -8.80 -4.77
CA GLU A 11 -1.28 -9.35 -3.50
C GLU A 11 -0.31 -10.38 -2.98
N ILE A 12 0.07 -10.27 -1.70
CA ILE A 12 1.01 -11.17 -1.04
C ILE A 12 0.32 -11.76 0.19
N ALA A 13 0.42 -13.09 0.37
CA ALA A 13 -0.09 -13.73 1.58
C ALA A 13 0.78 -13.34 2.77
N GLY A 14 0.15 -12.90 3.86
CA GLY A 14 0.83 -12.53 5.09
C GLY A 14 0.86 -13.66 6.08
N ASN A 15 1.95 -13.76 6.84
CA ASN A 15 2.14 -14.82 7.85
C ASN A 15 1.79 -14.36 9.27
N HIS A 16 1.16 -13.20 9.39
CA HIS A 16 0.85 -12.57 10.68
C HIS A 16 -0.58 -12.03 10.65
N THR A 17 -1.07 -11.57 11.80
CA THR A 17 -2.37 -10.90 11.86
C THR A 17 -2.31 -9.53 11.17
N VAL A 18 -3.47 -8.98 10.85
CA VAL A 18 -3.56 -7.63 10.28
C VAL A 18 -2.86 -6.62 11.19
N ASP A 19 -3.13 -6.66 12.50
CA ASP A 19 -2.53 -5.71 13.44
C ASP A 19 -1.02 -5.85 13.53
N GLU A 20 -0.51 -7.08 13.54
CA GLU A 20 0.93 -7.31 13.55
C GLU A 20 1.62 -6.77 12.31
N ILE A 21 1.01 -6.98 11.14
CA ILE A 21 1.57 -6.47 9.88
C ILE A 21 1.55 -4.94 9.87
N VAL A 22 0.46 -4.33 10.32
CA VAL A 22 0.35 -2.88 10.42
C VAL A 22 1.45 -2.32 11.33
N ASP A 23 1.67 -2.93 12.49
CA ASP A 23 2.72 -2.49 13.41
C ASP A 23 4.11 -2.62 12.81
N ARG A 24 4.38 -3.70 12.08
CA ARG A 24 5.65 -3.89 11.38
C ARG A 24 5.86 -2.81 10.32
N LEU A 25 4.83 -2.51 9.54
CA LEU A 25 4.89 -1.46 8.52
C LEU A 25 5.16 -0.10 9.14
N LYS A 26 4.48 0.25 10.24
CA LYS A 26 4.74 1.50 10.94
C LYS A 26 6.19 1.63 11.38
N GLY A 27 6.75 0.55 11.92
CA GLY A 27 8.14 0.54 12.38
C GLY A 27 9.13 0.73 11.24
N VAL A 28 8.93 0.06 10.12
CA VAL A 28 9.80 0.17 8.95
C VAL A 28 9.71 1.56 8.32
N LEU A 29 8.49 2.10 8.19
CA LEU A 29 8.30 3.45 7.66
C LEU A 29 9.05 4.47 8.51
N GLN A 30 8.92 4.39 9.83
CA GLN A 30 9.62 5.29 10.75
C GLN A 30 11.13 5.15 10.60
N ALA A 31 11.64 3.93 10.53
CA ALA A 31 13.08 3.68 10.41
C ALA A 31 13.66 4.22 9.10
N LYS A 32 12.86 4.24 8.03
CA LYS A 32 13.27 4.75 6.72
C LYS A 32 12.99 6.24 6.53
N GLY A 33 12.40 6.90 7.51
CA GLY A 33 12.04 8.32 7.40
C GLY A 33 10.91 8.58 6.41
N ILE A 34 10.06 7.60 6.16
CA ILE A 34 8.88 7.74 5.29
C ILE A 34 7.70 8.15 6.14
N THR A 35 6.99 9.19 5.72
CA THR A 35 5.86 9.72 6.49
C THR A 35 4.62 8.85 6.33
N LEU A 36 4.05 8.41 7.45
CA LEU A 36 2.72 7.80 7.45
C LEU A 36 1.70 8.93 7.56
N PHE A 37 1.00 9.21 6.46
CA PHE A 37 0.03 10.30 6.42
C PHE A 37 -1.29 9.92 7.08
N ALA A 38 -1.71 8.68 6.92
CA ALA A 38 -2.97 8.21 7.50
C ALA A 38 -2.98 6.71 7.64
N LEU A 39 -3.70 6.25 8.65
CA LEU A 39 -4.05 4.84 8.82
C LEU A 39 -5.58 4.79 8.91
N ILE A 40 -6.20 4.17 7.92
CA ILE A 40 -7.64 4.06 7.86
C ILE A 40 -8.05 2.66 8.26
N ASP A 41 -8.86 2.54 9.31
CA ASP A 41 -9.41 1.26 9.76
C ASP A 41 -10.83 1.11 9.22
N HIS A 42 -10.94 0.48 8.04
CA HIS A 42 -12.25 0.26 7.42
C HIS A 42 -13.16 -0.60 8.29
N SER A 43 -12.60 -1.63 8.92
CA SER A 43 -13.36 -2.50 9.81
C SER A 43 -13.85 -1.77 11.06
N GLY A 44 -13.05 -0.85 11.60
CA GLY A 44 -13.46 0.00 12.71
C GLY A 44 -14.54 0.99 12.32
N GLU A 45 -14.45 1.58 11.11
CA GLU A 45 -15.49 2.48 10.61
C GLU A 45 -16.81 1.73 10.40
N ALA A 46 -16.75 0.48 9.93
CA ALA A 46 -17.94 -0.35 9.79
C ALA A 46 -18.64 -0.56 11.14
N GLU A 47 -17.88 -0.82 12.20
CA GLU A 47 -18.45 -0.99 13.55
C GLU A 47 -19.21 0.24 14.02
N LYS A 48 -18.77 1.42 13.66
CA LYS A 48 -19.42 2.67 14.05
C LYS A 48 -20.82 2.82 13.47
N VAL A 49 -21.13 2.08 12.41
CA VAL A 49 -22.46 2.08 11.79
C VAL A 49 -23.16 0.72 11.94
N ASP A 50 -22.78 -0.03 12.98
CA ASP A 50 -23.35 -1.32 13.34
C ASP A 50 -23.23 -2.39 12.27
N MET A 51 -22.16 -2.33 11.50
CA MET A 51 -21.83 -3.34 10.49
C MET A 51 -20.56 -4.07 10.89
N LYS A 52 -20.40 -5.31 10.40
CA LYS A 52 -19.23 -6.12 10.68
C LYS A 52 -18.54 -6.53 9.41
N MET A 53 -17.23 -6.48 9.43
CA MET A 53 -16.39 -6.99 8.36
C MET A 53 -15.07 -7.49 8.93
N PRO A 54 -14.36 -8.39 8.23
CA PRO A 54 -13.03 -8.82 8.70
C PRO A 54 -12.06 -7.64 8.81
N PRO A 55 -11.00 -7.75 9.64
CA PRO A 55 -10.01 -6.69 9.78
C PRO A 55 -9.51 -6.21 8.42
N THR A 56 -9.56 -4.91 8.19
CA THR A 56 -9.18 -4.29 6.91
C THR A 56 -8.64 -2.90 7.19
N LYS A 57 -7.34 -2.70 6.98
CA LYS A 57 -6.68 -1.43 7.28
C LYS A 57 -5.84 -0.95 6.10
N LEU A 58 -5.89 0.35 5.84
CA LEU A 58 -5.17 0.98 4.74
C LEU A 58 -4.15 1.96 5.31
N LEU A 59 -2.88 1.77 4.95
CA LEU A 59 -1.81 2.70 5.29
C LEU A 59 -1.54 3.59 4.08
N ILE A 60 -1.50 4.89 4.30
CA ILE A 60 -1.20 5.90 3.28
C ILE A 60 0.08 6.60 3.69
N PHE A 61 1.11 6.49 2.86
CA PHE A 61 2.45 6.95 3.20
C PHE A 61 3.20 7.48 2.00
N GLY A 62 4.25 8.23 2.24
CA GLY A 62 5.06 8.73 1.15
C GLY A 62 6.19 9.62 1.58
N ASN A 63 6.95 10.03 0.56
CA ASN A 63 8.08 10.93 0.71
C ASN A 63 7.98 11.98 -0.40
N PRO A 64 7.84 13.27 -0.06
CA PRO A 64 7.74 14.32 -1.08
C PRO A 64 8.93 14.36 -2.05
N LYS A 65 10.12 13.96 -1.61
CA LYS A 65 11.29 13.90 -2.48
C LYS A 65 11.12 12.88 -3.60
N ALA A 66 10.36 11.81 -3.35
CA ALA A 66 10.10 10.78 -4.35
C ALA A 66 8.85 11.10 -5.17
N GLY A 67 7.81 11.63 -4.54
CA GLY A 67 6.52 11.86 -5.19
C GLY A 67 6.47 13.12 -6.06
N THR A 68 7.12 14.18 -5.62
CA THR A 68 7.06 15.47 -6.35
C THR A 68 7.56 15.37 -7.80
N PRO A 69 8.70 14.70 -8.08
CA PRO A 69 9.15 14.53 -9.46
C PRO A 69 8.12 13.82 -10.35
N LEU A 70 7.39 12.85 -9.79
CA LEU A 70 6.34 12.14 -10.52
C LEU A 70 5.20 13.07 -10.89
N MET A 71 4.74 13.88 -9.93
CA MET A 71 3.63 14.80 -10.16
C MET A 71 4.02 15.94 -11.10
N LEU A 72 5.27 16.35 -11.10
CA LEU A 72 5.76 17.36 -12.05
C LEU A 72 5.78 16.80 -13.47
N ALA A 73 6.11 15.51 -13.64
CA ALA A 73 6.16 14.86 -14.95
C ALA A 73 4.75 14.51 -15.45
N ALA A 74 3.86 14.07 -14.55
CA ALA A 74 2.47 13.71 -14.91
C ALA A 74 1.55 14.05 -13.73
N PRO A 75 0.91 15.23 -13.75
CA PRO A 75 0.05 15.66 -12.64
C PRO A 75 -1.04 14.67 -12.25
N SER A 76 -1.51 13.85 -13.19
CA SER A 76 -2.58 12.88 -12.91
C SER A 76 -2.17 11.83 -11.88
N ILE A 77 -0.86 11.55 -11.70
CA ILE A 77 -0.45 10.54 -10.73
C ILE A 77 -0.77 10.99 -9.29
N ALA A 78 -1.03 12.27 -9.09
CA ALA A 78 -1.42 12.77 -7.78
C ALA A 78 -2.70 12.11 -7.26
N ILE A 79 -3.53 11.52 -8.13
CA ILE A 79 -4.71 10.77 -7.70
C ILE A 79 -4.33 9.43 -7.06
N ASP A 80 -3.19 8.86 -7.46
CA ASP A 80 -2.71 7.58 -6.94
C ASP A 80 -1.66 7.73 -5.84
N LEU A 81 -1.19 8.94 -5.61
CA LEU A 81 -0.28 9.25 -4.51
C LEU A 81 -1.06 9.89 -3.37
N PRO A 82 -0.61 9.76 -2.11
CA PRO A 82 0.57 8.99 -1.68
C PRO A 82 0.44 7.49 -1.92
N LEU A 83 1.54 6.75 -1.76
CA LEU A 83 1.51 5.29 -1.88
C LEU A 83 0.63 4.69 -0.78
N LYS A 84 0.10 3.49 -1.05
CA LYS A 84 -0.84 2.83 -0.15
C LYS A 84 -0.54 1.34 -0.06
N ILE A 85 -0.74 0.79 1.13
CA ILE A 85 -0.71 -0.64 1.36
C ILE A 85 -1.98 -1.00 2.11
N LEU A 86 -2.74 -1.96 1.58
CA LEU A 86 -3.93 -2.51 2.19
C LEU A 86 -3.57 -3.81 2.89
N VAL A 87 -3.91 -3.93 4.17
CA VAL A 87 -3.73 -5.16 4.96
C VAL A 87 -5.11 -5.64 5.35
N TRP A 88 -5.47 -6.86 4.94
CA TRP A 88 -6.84 -7.32 5.10
C TRP A 88 -6.92 -8.82 5.30
N GLU A 89 -7.98 -9.25 5.98
CA GLU A 89 -8.26 -10.65 6.23
C GLU A 89 -9.49 -11.07 5.43
N ASN A 90 -9.39 -12.21 4.74
CA ASN A 90 -10.52 -12.72 3.98
C ASN A 90 -11.48 -13.51 4.87
N ARG A 91 -12.56 -14.02 4.29
CA ARG A 91 -13.59 -14.74 5.06
C ARG A 91 -13.11 -16.05 5.67
N GLU A 92 -12.02 -16.61 5.14
CA GLU A 92 -11.41 -17.83 5.66
C GLU A 92 -10.35 -17.56 6.72
N GLY A 93 -10.16 -16.31 7.11
CA GLY A 93 -9.18 -15.93 8.12
C GLY A 93 -7.77 -15.79 7.59
N LYS A 94 -7.58 -15.81 6.27
CA LYS A 94 -6.26 -15.63 5.68
C LYS A 94 -5.98 -14.14 5.48
N VAL A 95 -4.76 -13.72 5.83
CA VAL A 95 -4.35 -12.32 5.74
C VAL A 95 -3.59 -12.07 4.43
N TRP A 96 -3.93 -10.96 3.79
CA TRP A 96 -3.34 -10.53 2.53
C TRP A 96 -2.84 -9.10 2.64
N ILE A 97 -1.78 -8.81 1.88
CA ILE A 97 -1.25 -7.45 1.71
C ILE A 97 -1.42 -7.11 0.24
N SER A 98 -2.13 -6.01 -0.05
CA SER A 98 -2.40 -5.58 -1.42
C SER A 98 -1.84 -4.17 -1.65
N TYR A 99 -1.30 -3.95 -2.84
CA TYR A 99 -0.79 -2.63 -3.23
C TYR A 99 -0.80 -2.49 -4.74
N ASN A 100 -0.78 -1.25 -5.22
CA ASN A 100 -0.70 -0.98 -6.65
C ASN A 100 0.70 -1.28 -7.16
N SER A 101 0.80 -2.05 -8.24
CA SER A 101 2.07 -2.34 -8.89
C SER A 101 2.75 -1.03 -9.32
N PRO A 102 4.04 -0.83 -8.98
CA PRO A 102 4.77 0.34 -9.46
C PRO A 102 4.76 0.45 -10.98
N GLU A 103 4.95 -0.67 -11.70
CA GLU A 103 4.92 -0.68 -13.17
C GLU A 103 3.56 -0.25 -13.71
N TYR A 104 2.49 -0.67 -13.03
CA TYR A 104 1.14 -0.27 -13.41
C TYR A 104 0.94 1.24 -13.28
N LEU A 105 1.41 1.84 -12.18
CA LEU A 105 1.29 3.28 -11.95
C LEU A 105 2.04 4.06 -13.01
N ILE A 106 3.24 3.62 -13.36
CA ILE A 106 4.05 4.26 -14.42
C ILE A 106 3.32 4.22 -15.76
N ARG A 107 2.76 3.06 -16.13
CA ARG A 107 2.02 2.92 -17.39
C ARG A 107 0.72 3.71 -17.37
N ARG A 108 -0.01 3.67 -16.26
CA ARG A 108 -1.31 4.36 -16.16
C ARG A 108 -1.19 5.85 -16.44
N HIS A 109 -0.10 6.46 -15.99
CA HIS A 109 0.12 7.90 -16.10
C HIS A 109 1.13 8.28 -17.19
N ASP A 110 1.51 7.31 -18.02
CA ASP A 110 2.43 7.51 -19.14
C ASP A 110 3.74 8.19 -18.70
N LEU A 111 4.30 7.70 -17.62
CA LEU A 111 5.55 8.20 -17.08
C LEU A 111 6.75 7.47 -17.68
N PRO A 112 7.92 8.13 -17.79
CA PRO A 112 9.13 7.45 -18.24
C PRO A 112 9.59 6.42 -17.23
N SER A 113 10.14 5.30 -17.72
CA SER A 113 10.53 4.16 -16.90
C SER A 113 11.62 4.49 -15.87
N ASN A 114 12.41 5.53 -16.10
CA ASN A 114 13.45 5.93 -15.15
C ASN A 114 12.88 6.49 -13.83
N LEU A 115 11.57 6.77 -13.79
CA LEU A 115 10.90 7.23 -12.57
C LEU A 115 10.29 6.09 -11.76
N LEU A 116 10.39 4.84 -12.25
CA LEU A 116 9.85 3.66 -11.55
C LEU A 116 10.40 3.55 -10.13
N GLN A 117 11.68 3.84 -9.94
CA GLN A 117 12.32 3.73 -8.63
C GLN A 117 11.67 4.63 -7.58
N ASN A 118 10.98 5.70 -8.00
CA ASN A 118 10.33 6.63 -7.06
C ASN A 118 9.09 6.02 -6.38
N VAL A 119 8.52 4.95 -6.94
CA VAL A 119 7.37 4.25 -6.36
C VAL A 119 7.69 2.80 -5.99
N ALA A 120 8.88 2.31 -6.31
CA ALA A 120 9.22 0.90 -6.15
C ALA A 120 9.38 0.47 -4.69
N VAL A 121 9.57 1.39 -3.76
CA VAL A 121 9.75 1.09 -2.33
C VAL A 121 8.56 0.31 -1.76
N VAL A 122 7.38 0.46 -2.31
CA VAL A 122 6.18 -0.22 -1.82
C VAL A 122 6.32 -1.75 -1.88
N GLU A 123 7.00 -2.28 -2.89
CA GLU A 123 7.19 -3.72 -3.03
C GLU A 123 8.02 -4.30 -1.87
N ALA A 124 9.16 -3.69 -1.59
CA ALA A 124 10.02 -4.15 -0.51
C ALA A 124 9.33 -4.02 0.85
N LEU A 125 8.57 -2.95 1.07
CA LEU A 125 7.81 -2.76 2.30
C LEU A 125 6.78 -3.87 2.49
N ALA A 126 6.01 -4.17 1.45
CA ALA A 126 4.97 -5.19 1.50
C ALA A 126 5.56 -6.59 1.70
N GLU A 127 6.60 -6.94 0.95
CA GLU A 127 7.24 -8.25 1.05
C GLU A 127 7.86 -8.47 2.44
N ASN A 128 8.53 -7.47 2.97
CA ASN A 128 9.15 -7.56 4.29
C ASN A 128 8.08 -7.73 5.38
N ALA A 129 6.99 -6.98 5.30
CA ALA A 129 5.92 -7.06 6.29
C ALA A 129 5.17 -8.39 6.25
N ALA A 130 5.08 -9.03 5.08
CA ALA A 130 4.36 -10.28 4.91
C ALA A 130 5.08 -11.48 5.54
N ARG A 131 6.38 -11.41 5.72
CA ARG A 131 7.19 -12.52 6.28
C ARG A 131 6.88 -12.74 7.78
#